data_cf04fe815c2f9d9eff3b7b5bf37c3aef
#
_entry.id   cf04fe815c2f9d9eff3b7b5bf37c3aef
#
_cell.length_a   1.000
_cell.length_b   1.000
_cell.length_c   1.000
_cell.angle_alpha   90.00
_cell.angle_beta   90.00
_cell.angle_gamma   90.00
#
_symmetry.space_group_name_H-M   'P 1'
#
loop_
_entity.id
_entity.type
_entity.pdbx_description
1 polymer ?
#
loop_
_entity_poly.entity_id
_entity_poly.type
_entity_poly.pdbx_seq_one_letter_code
_entity_poly.pdbx_strand_id
1 'polypeptide(L)'
;MVVHTREGHRPDLADCPPSKLARGRLDIGIGSAGPKGRVLVRGEVGHDIVPELAPAAGEVVLDKPGKGSFYATDLELVLRSAGITSLTLAGVTTDICVHSTLREAVDRGFDCTTVGDACAAGNVSIHRAMLACIEGEGGILGRVASTSEV
;
A
#
# COMPACT_ATOMS: atom_id res chain seq x y z
N MET A 1 -11.20 12.44 3.74
CA MET A 1 -10.90 11.30 4.65
C MET A 1 -9.51 10.78 4.34
N VAL A 2 -8.68 10.52 5.35
CA VAL A 2 -7.38 9.88 5.19
C VAL A 2 -7.45 8.47 5.75
N VAL A 3 -6.84 7.52 5.02
CA VAL A 3 -6.70 6.13 5.44
C VAL A 3 -5.23 5.75 5.30
N HIS A 4 -4.64 5.32 6.39
CA HIS A 4 -3.28 4.80 6.43
C HIS A 4 -3.30 3.29 6.33
N THR A 5 -2.42 2.72 5.50
CA THR A 5 -2.29 1.27 5.38
C THR A 5 -0.85 0.84 5.66
N ARG A 6 -0.67 -0.21 6.43
CA ARG A 6 0.66 -0.80 6.72
C ARG A 6 0.62 -2.30 6.49
N GLU A 7 1.61 -2.79 5.76
CA GLU A 7 1.71 -4.22 5.51
C GLU A 7 2.30 -4.94 6.72
N GLY A 8 1.58 -5.92 7.23
CA GLY A 8 2.05 -6.74 8.34
C GLY A 8 1.19 -7.94 8.62
N HIS A 9 1.85 -8.97 9.13
CA HIS A 9 1.27 -10.24 9.52
C HIS A 9 1.09 -10.33 11.04
N ARG A 10 0.24 -11.24 11.48
CA ARG A 10 0.05 -11.55 12.91
C ARG A 10 1.38 -12.00 13.54
N PRO A 11 1.61 -11.75 14.84
CA PRO A 11 2.85 -12.18 15.51
C PRO A 11 3.14 -13.68 15.43
N ASP A 12 2.09 -14.51 15.35
CA ASP A 12 2.17 -15.97 15.18
C ASP A 12 2.33 -16.40 13.70
N LEU A 13 2.28 -15.46 12.75
CA LEU A 13 2.32 -15.69 11.30
C LEU A 13 1.21 -16.61 10.77
N ALA A 14 0.13 -16.83 11.52
CA ALA A 14 -0.96 -17.72 11.12
C ALA A 14 -1.69 -17.23 9.85
N ASP A 15 -1.56 -15.95 9.50
CA ASP A 15 -2.09 -15.32 8.29
C ASP A 15 -1.07 -15.23 7.14
N CYS A 16 0.09 -15.88 7.26
CA CYS A 16 1.14 -15.87 6.25
C CYS A 16 1.35 -17.27 5.64
N PRO A 17 0.85 -17.54 4.42
CA PRO A 17 1.02 -18.85 3.79
C PRO A 17 2.49 -19.20 3.55
N PRO A 18 2.87 -20.49 3.58
CA PRO A 18 4.26 -20.93 3.33
C PRO A 18 4.83 -20.41 2.01
N SER A 19 4.01 -20.36 0.95
CA SER A 19 4.44 -19.83 -0.35
C SER A 19 4.82 -18.34 -0.29
N LYS A 20 4.27 -17.58 0.66
CA LYS A 20 4.58 -16.17 0.87
C LYS A 20 5.84 -16.00 1.72
N LEU A 21 6.04 -16.84 2.72
CA LEU A 21 7.27 -16.90 3.51
C LEU A 21 8.50 -17.23 2.66
N ALA A 22 8.32 -18.09 1.66
CA ALA A 22 9.40 -18.54 0.77
C ALA A 22 9.74 -17.55 -0.37
N ARG A 23 8.95 -16.45 -0.53
CA ARG A 23 9.18 -15.46 -1.60
C ARG A 23 10.17 -14.38 -1.18
N GLY A 24 10.92 -13.94 -2.18
CA GLY A 24 11.82 -12.81 -2.04
C GLY A 24 13.28 -13.20 -2.37
N ARG A 25 14.07 -12.19 -2.68
CA ARG A 25 15.51 -12.32 -3.00
C ARG A 25 16.40 -12.01 -1.79
N LEU A 26 15.77 -11.68 -0.66
CA LEU A 26 16.47 -11.22 0.52
C LEU A 26 16.67 -12.40 1.48
N ASP A 27 17.80 -12.42 2.11
CA ASP A 27 18.09 -13.32 3.25
C ASP A 27 17.16 -13.02 4.44
N ILE A 28 16.43 -11.90 4.36
CA ILE A 28 15.48 -11.44 5.37
C ILE A 28 14.06 -11.57 4.81
N GLY A 29 13.35 -12.60 5.22
CA GLY A 29 11.94 -12.85 4.89
C GLY A 29 10.97 -12.33 5.95
N ILE A 30 9.67 -12.49 5.68
CA ILE A 30 8.60 -12.16 6.63
C ILE A 30 8.83 -12.91 7.95
N GLY A 31 8.78 -12.21 9.07
CA GLY A 31 8.99 -12.78 10.41
C GLY A 31 10.44 -12.92 10.83
N SER A 32 11.41 -12.73 9.94
CA SER A 32 12.83 -12.73 10.28
C SER A 32 13.21 -11.54 11.15
N ALA A 33 14.22 -11.70 12.00
CA ALA A 33 14.76 -10.60 12.79
C ALA A 33 15.38 -9.52 11.88
N GLY A 34 15.02 -8.28 12.13
CA GLY A 34 15.52 -7.10 11.42
C GLY A 34 15.93 -6.00 12.41
N PRO A 35 16.50 -4.89 11.92
CA PRO A 35 17.03 -3.83 12.77
C PRO A 35 15.96 -3.08 13.58
N LYS A 36 14.68 -3.20 13.20
CA LYS A 36 13.54 -2.58 13.87
C LYS A 36 12.50 -3.61 14.32
N GLY A 37 12.94 -4.80 14.73
CA GLY A 37 12.06 -5.91 15.10
C GLY A 37 11.87 -6.90 13.95
N ARG A 38 10.87 -7.76 14.07
CA ARG A 38 10.58 -8.78 13.04
C ARG A 38 9.97 -8.14 11.79
N VAL A 39 10.48 -8.53 10.63
CA VAL A 39 10.08 -7.95 9.33
C VAL A 39 8.60 -8.23 9.05
N LEU A 40 7.84 -7.19 8.72
CA LEU A 40 6.41 -7.23 8.40
C LEU A 40 5.56 -7.97 9.45
N VAL A 41 5.87 -7.77 10.73
CA VAL A 41 5.08 -8.31 11.85
C VAL A 41 4.41 -7.18 12.62
N ARG A 42 3.12 -7.30 12.83
CA ARG A 42 2.30 -6.32 13.56
C ARG A 42 2.80 -6.15 15.00
N GLY A 43 2.85 -4.90 15.44
CA GLY A 43 3.35 -4.53 16.78
C GLY A 43 4.85 -4.30 16.87
N GLU A 44 5.61 -4.63 15.83
CA GLU A 44 7.03 -4.30 15.76
C GLU A 44 7.26 -2.84 15.35
N VAL A 45 8.34 -2.23 15.83
CA VAL A 45 8.69 -0.83 15.48
C VAL A 45 8.82 -0.63 13.96
N GLY A 46 9.35 -1.64 13.26
CA GLY A 46 9.50 -1.59 11.79
C GLY A 46 8.20 -1.75 11.00
N HIS A 47 7.12 -2.14 11.66
CA HIS A 47 5.79 -2.24 11.06
C HIS A 47 5.03 -0.90 11.15
N ASP A 48 5.38 -0.04 12.06
CA ASP A 48 4.64 1.18 12.31
C ASP A 48 4.88 2.26 11.24
N ILE A 49 3.97 3.21 11.17
CA ILE A 49 4.10 4.40 10.32
C ILE A 49 5.19 5.29 10.90
N VAL A 50 6.02 5.86 10.03
CA VAL A 50 7.08 6.77 10.46
C VAL A 50 6.50 7.98 11.20
N PRO A 51 7.18 8.51 12.23
CA PRO A 51 6.66 9.60 13.06
C PRO A 51 6.23 10.83 12.27
N GLU A 52 6.91 11.12 11.17
CA GLU A 52 6.63 12.27 10.30
C GLU A 52 5.28 12.16 9.57
N LEU A 53 4.72 10.95 9.46
CA LEU A 53 3.44 10.65 8.83
C LEU A 53 2.46 9.99 9.82
N ALA A 54 2.69 10.17 11.11
CA ALA A 54 1.83 9.58 12.13
C ALA A 54 0.37 9.99 11.92
N PRO A 55 -0.57 9.03 11.98
CA PRO A 55 -1.99 9.31 11.79
C PRO A 55 -2.50 10.35 12.76
N ALA A 56 -3.27 11.31 12.28
CA ALA A 56 -3.98 12.25 13.13
C ALA A 56 -5.14 11.56 13.87
N ALA A 57 -5.62 12.19 14.92
CA ALA A 57 -6.76 11.67 15.68
C ALA A 57 -8.00 11.53 14.77
N GLY A 58 -8.57 10.34 14.72
CA GLY A 58 -9.73 10.02 13.89
C GLY A 58 -9.43 9.55 12.47
N GLU A 59 -8.17 9.53 12.05
CA GLU A 59 -7.79 8.89 10.79
C GLU A 59 -7.77 7.37 10.91
N VAL A 60 -8.20 6.70 9.85
CA VAL A 60 -8.29 5.24 9.82
C VAL A 60 -6.91 4.63 9.58
N VAL A 61 -6.54 3.63 10.36
CA VAL A 61 -5.32 2.84 10.17
C VAL A 61 -5.68 1.39 9.95
N LEU A 62 -5.22 0.81 8.84
CA LEU A 62 -5.50 -0.56 8.45
C LEU A 62 -4.22 -1.39 8.35
N ASP A 63 -4.18 -2.49 9.06
CA ASP A 63 -3.15 -3.51 8.89
C ASP A 63 -3.56 -4.48 7.78
N LYS A 64 -2.74 -4.59 6.75
CA LYS A 64 -3.01 -5.46 5.61
C LYS A 64 -2.00 -6.60 5.50
N PRO A 65 -2.44 -7.86 5.35
CA PRO A 65 -1.54 -8.98 5.11
C PRO A 65 -1.14 -9.10 3.63
N GLY A 66 -1.84 -8.39 2.75
CA GLY A 66 -1.64 -8.39 1.30
C GLY A 66 -0.78 -7.26 0.78
N LYS A 67 -0.41 -7.31 -0.49
CA LYS A 67 0.24 -6.18 -1.17
C LYS A 67 -0.77 -5.07 -1.44
N GLY A 68 -1.92 -5.40 -2.03
CA GLY A 68 -3.05 -4.49 -2.14
C GLY A 68 -3.77 -4.29 -0.80
N SER A 69 -4.40 -3.14 -0.67
CA SER A 69 -5.01 -2.71 0.59
C SER A 69 -6.44 -3.20 0.77
N PHE A 70 -7.08 -3.74 -0.26
CA PHE A 70 -8.42 -4.34 -0.16
C PHE A 70 -8.38 -5.81 0.28
N TYR A 71 -7.27 -6.51 0.02
CA TYR A 71 -7.15 -7.91 0.38
C TYR A 71 -7.14 -8.13 1.89
N ALA A 72 -8.14 -8.86 2.38
CA ALA A 72 -8.30 -9.25 3.79
C ALA A 72 -8.30 -8.05 4.77
N THR A 73 -8.90 -6.93 4.35
CA THR A 73 -9.16 -5.74 5.17
C THR A 73 -10.61 -5.31 5.02
N ASP A 74 -11.05 -4.40 5.85
CA ASP A 74 -12.35 -3.74 5.76
C ASP A 74 -12.31 -2.42 4.97
N LEU A 75 -11.23 -2.14 4.21
CA LEU A 75 -11.05 -0.90 3.46
C LEU A 75 -12.27 -0.58 2.58
N GLU A 76 -12.76 -1.54 1.80
CA GLU A 76 -13.90 -1.30 0.91
C GLU A 76 -15.15 -0.91 1.70
N LEU A 77 -15.42 -1.60 2.81
CA LEU A 77 -16.54 -1.28 3.68
C LEU A 77 -16.43 0.14 4.23
N VAL A 78 -15.26 0.53 4.71
CA VAL A 78 -14.97 1.88 5.22
C VAL A 78 -15.22 2.94 4.15
N LEU A 79 -14.66 2.75 2.94
CA LEU A 79 -14.83 3.69 1.83
C LEU A 79 -16.29 3.80 1.38
N ARG A 80 -16.98 2.67 1.19
CA ARG A 80 -18.40 2.65 0.78
C ARG A 80 -19.31 3.27 1.83
N SER A 81 -19.07 2.99 3.10
CA SER A 81 -19.87 3.58 4.20
C SER A 81 -19.72 5.10 4.28
N ALA A 82 -18.56 5.62 3.86
CA ALA A 82 -18.31 7.06 3.77
C ALA A 82 -18.75 7.68 2.43
N GLY A 83 -19.32 6.91 1.51
CA GLY A 83 -19.75 7.39 0.19
C GLY A 83 -18.61 7.78 -0.74
N ILE A 84 -17.40 7.26 -0.50
CA ILE A 84 -16.21 7.56 -1.31
C ILE A 84 -16.30 6.85 -2.65
N THR A 85 -16.05 7.56 -3.73
CA THR A 85 -16.03 7.05 -5.11
C THR A 85 -14.69 7.28 -5.80
N SER A 86 -13.84 8.17 -5.26
CA SER A 86 -12.54 8.53 -5.83
C SER A 86 -11.45 8.39 -4.77
N LEU A 87 -10.28 7.89 -5.18
CA LEU A 87 -9.13 7.68 -4.31
C LEU A 87 -7.91 8.43 -4.82
N THR A 88 -7.23 9.12 -3.90
CA THR A 88 -5.88 9.63 -4.13
C THR A 88 -4.89 8.71 -3.41
N LEU A 89 -3.96 8.12 -4.17
CA LEU A 89 -3.02 7.11 -3.69
C LEU A 89 -1.61 7.68 -3.61
N ALA A 90 -0.94 7.45 -2.49
CA ALA A 90 0.45 7.82 -2.25
C ALA A 90 1.16 6.78 -1.38
N GLY A 91 2.48 6.82 -1.35
CA GLY A 91 3.29 6.00 -0.43
C GLY A 91 4.24 5.03 -1.12
N VAL A 92 4.61 3.98 -0.40
CA VAL A 92 5.63 3.02 -0.82
C VAL A 92 5.13 1.56 -0.72
N THR A 93 5.53 0.72 -1.67
CA THR A 93 6.32 1.06 -2.88
C THR A 93 5.41 1.21 -4.07
N THR A 94 5.78 2.06 -5.02
CA THR A 94 4.99 2.36 -6.22
C THR A 94 4.60 1.10 -6.97
N ASP A 95 5.56 0.20 -7.16
CA ASP A 95 5.45 -1.03 -7.94
C ASP A 95 4.71 -2.18 -7.23
N ILE A 96 4.60 -2.12 -5.91
CA ILE A 96 4.00 -3.20 -5.13
C ILE A 96 2.69 -2.72 -4.49
N CYS A 97 2.76 -2.06 -3.31
CA CYS A 97 1.56 -1.77 -2.53
C CYS A 97 0.66 -0.74 -3.20
N VAL A 98 1.25 0.34 -3.75
CA VAL A 98 0.48 1.40 -4.43
C VAL A 98 -0.19 0.83 -5.68
N HIS A 99 0.58 0.18 -6.55
CA HIS A 99 0.05 -0.35 -7.82
C HIS A 99 -0.94 -1.51 -7.62
N SER A 100 -0.73 -2.38 -6.61
CA SER A 100 -1.70 -3.42 -6.29
C SER A 100 -3.00 -2.83 -5.77
N THR A 101 -2.93 -1.85 -4.87
CA THR A 101 -4.12 -1.15 -4.33
C THR A 101 -4.87 -0.41 -5.43
N LEU A 102 -4.14 0.26 -6.34
CA LEU A 102 -4.71 0.94 -7.49
C LEU A 102 -5.56 -0.01 -8.35
N ARG A 103 -4.99 -1.14 -8.76
CA ARG A 103 -5.70 -2.12 -9.60
C ARG A 103 -6.93 -2.69 -8.88
N GLU A 104 -6.78 -3.04 -7.61
CA GLU A 104 -7.91 -3.52 -6.81
C GLU A 104 -9.01 -2.44 -6.68
N ALA A 105 -8.65 -1.16 -6.58
CA ALA A 105 -9.58 -0.05 -6.51
C ALA A 105 -10.34 0.15 -7.83
N VAL A 106 -9.62 0.17 -8.95
CA VAL A 106 -10.21 0.34 -10.29
C VAL A 106 -11.18 -0.81 -10.60
N ASP A 107 -10.80 -2.05 -10.31
CA ASP A 107 -11.67 -3.22 -10.50
C ASP A 107 -12.97 -3.15 -9.66
N ARG A 108 -12.96 -2.35 -8.57
CA ARG A 108 -14.12 -2.08 -7.70
C ARG A 108 -14.87 -0.81 -8.10
N GLY A 109 -14.47 -0.13 -9.18
CA GLY A 109 -15.14 1.04 -9.71
C GLY A 109 -14.83 2.34 -8.97
N PHE A 110 -13.66 2.45 -8.31
CA PHE A 110 -13.17 3.72 -7.81
C PHE A 110 -12.39 4.48 -8.89
N ASP A 111 -12.62 5.78 -9.00
CA ASP A 111 -11.75 6.66 -9.76
C ASP A 111 -10.44 6.88 -8.99
N CYS A 112 -9.30 6.74 -9.67
CA CYS A 112 -8.02 6.75 -8.98
C CYS A 112 -7.07 7.81 -9.53
N THR A 113 -6.40 8.52 -8.61
CA THR A 113 -5.27 9.41 -8.88
C THR A 113 -4.08 8.92 -8.07
N THR A 114 -2.94 8.67 -8.71
CA THR A 114 -1.67 8.36 -8.03
C THR A 114 -0.81 9.60 -7.96
N VAL A 115 -0.36 9.98 -6.76
CA VAL A 115 0.50 11.16 -6.57
C VAL A 115 1.95 10.72 -6.77
N GLY A 116 2.47 10.96 -7.98
CA GLY A 116 3.74 10.39 -8.42
C GLY A 116 4.94 10.81 -7.59
N ASP A 117 5.02 12.09 -7.22
CA ASP A 117 6.09 12.66 -6.38
C ASP A 117 5.94 12.36 -4.88
N ALA A 118 4.79 11.82 -4.46
CA ALA A 118 4.56 11.27 -3.13
C ALA A 118 4.63 9.72 -3.09
N CYS A 119 5.16 9.11 -4.15
CA CYS A 119 5.43 7.69 -4.25
C CYS A 119 6.91 7.41 -4.47
N ALA A 120 7.38 6.24 -4.03
CA ALA A 120 8.73 5.78 -4.30
C ALA A 120 8.80 4.26 -4.44
N ALA A 121 9.82 3.76 -5.12
CA ALA A 121 10.17 2.34 -5.20
C ALA A 121 11.66 2.15 -4.94
N GLY A 122 12.08 0.92 -4.66
CA GLY A 122 13.48 0.59 -4.45
C GLY A 122 14.37 0.79 -5.68
N ASN A 123 13.77 0.95 -6.86
CA ASN A 123 14.44 1.24 -8.13
C ASN A 123 13.68 2.34 -8.88
N VAL A 124 14.40 3.42 -9.22
CA VAL A 124 13.82 4.60 -9.89
C VAL A 124 13.26 4.25 -11.28
N SER A 125 13.91 3.34 -12.02
CA SER A 125 13.42 2.92 -13.34
C SER A 125 12.10 2.15 -13.23
N ILE A 126 11.96 1.31 -12.21
CA ILE A 126 10.72 0.59 -11.93
C ILE A 126 9.62 1.58 -11.52
N HIS A 127 9.94 2.53 -10.63
CA HIS A 127 9.01 3.58 -10.24
C HIS A 127 8.44 4.32 -11.47
N ARG A 128 9.32 4.82 -12.35
CA ARG A 128 8.93 5.51 -13.57
C ARG A 128 8.08 4.65 -14.50
N ALA A 129 8.46 3.38 -14.67
CA ALA A 129 7.70 2.45 -15.50
C ALA A 129 6.29 2.19 -14.94
N MET A 130 6.14 2.11 -13.62
CA MET A 130 4.83 1.93 -12.99
C MET A 130 3.94 3.17 -13.13
N LEU A 131 4.49 4.37 -13.01
CA LEU A 131 3.73 5.59 -13.28
C LEU A 131 3.30 5.67 -14.74
N ALA A 132 4.19 5.37 -15.69
CA ALA A 132 3.85 5.32 -17.11
C ALA A 132 2.78 4.23 -17.43
N CYS A 133 2.78 3.11 -16.70
CA CYS A 133 1.77 2.08 -16.84
C CYS A 133 0.38 2.55 -16.40
N ILE A 134 0.29 3.43 -15.42
CA ILE A 134 -1.00 3.99 -14.95
C ILE A 134 -1.63 4.86 -16.04
N GLU A 135 -0.84 5.66 -16.74
CA GLU A 135 -1.28 6.55 -17.82
C GLU A 135 -1.43 5.86 -19.17
N GLY A 136 -0.93 4.62 -19.28
CA GLY A 136 -1.04 3.80 -20.47
C GLY A 136 -2.49 3.52 -20.87
N GLU A 137 -2.69 3.13 -22.13
CA GLU A 137 -4.01 2.73 -22.68
C GLU A 137 -5.11 3.80 -22.43
N GLY A 138 -4.73 5.08 -22.46
CA GLY A 138 -5.66 6.19 -22.23
C GLY A 138 -6.07 6.37 -20.76
N GLY A 139 -5.28 5.87 -19.83
CA GLY A 139 -5.52 6.05 -18.39
C GLY A 139 -6.60 5.14 -17.81
N ILE A 140 -6.75 3.93 -18.32
CA ILE A 140 -7.73 2.96 -17.81
C ILE A 140 -7.52 2.59 -16.34
N LEU A 141 -6.30 2.81 -15.81
CA LEU A 141 -5.99 2.62 -14.38
C LEU A 141 -6.09 3.93 -13.58
N GLY A 142 -6.47 5.04 -14.21
CA GLY A 142 -6.53 6.33 -13.57
C GLY A 142 -5.50 7.32 -14.13
N ARG A 143 -5.13 8.31 -13.32
CA ARG A 143 -4.15 9.33 -13.71
C ARG A 143 -3.00 9.44 -12.71
N VAL A 144 -1.90 9.99 -13.16
CA VAL A 144 -0.79 10.44 -12.29
C VAL A 144 -0.90 11.96 -12.11
N ALA A 145 -0.64 12.42 -10.89
CA ALA A 145 -0.59 13.85 -10.56
C ALA A 145 0.62 14.10 -9.65
N SER A 146 1.00 15.36 -9.51
CA SER A 146 1.94 15.82 -8.47
C SER A 146 1.21 16.28 -7.22
N THR A 147 1.94 16.45 -6.11
CA THR A 147 1.40 17.01 -4.86
C THR A 147 0.84 18.42 -5.02
N SER A 148 1.29 19.17 -6.04
CA SER A 148 0.80 20.52 -6.34
C SER A 148 -0.54 20.53 -7.11
N GLU A 149 -1.03 19.38 -7.58
CA GLU A 149 -2.22 19.25 -8.42
C GLU A 149 -3.40 18.56 -7.70
N VAL A 150 -3.21 18.17 -6.45
CA VAL A 150 -4.22 17.47 -5.62
C VAL A 150 -4.61 18.25 -4.38
#